data_7d0097948801f20ff2b3ec843e565881
#
_entry.id   7d0097948801f20ff2b3ec843e565881
#
_cell.length_a   1.000
_cell.length_b   1.000
_cell.length_c   1.000
_cell.angle_alpha   90.00
_cell.angle_beta   90.00
_cell.angle_gamma   90.00
#
_symmetry.space_group_name_H-M   'P 1'
#
loop_
_entity.id
_entity.type
_entity.pdbx_description
1 polymer ?
#
loop_
_entity_poly.entity_id
_entity_poly.type
_entity_poly.pdbx_seq_one_letter_code
_entity_poly.pdbx_strand_id
1 'polypeptide(L)'
;MNNDGSNSRFLPITKLFPNFITLLGLCSGLTSLKFTFNEQWEFSVIFIIIAAIIDGMDGRIARILKSTSDFGAQLDSFADFLNFGAAPAFLLYFWKLNEIKVIGWILVMIYVICISIRLARFNVSLHSEQPYWKKFFFSGVPAPVCALLSLLPIIITFQSHESEYLLLIERFFNTRNVACYFLAISFFSISHIPTFSAKYIYIPKSLSYIFVSFFGVLIVFFISKPWMTLPILGIVYTLTIPISIGFYIYFTYTTR
;
A
#
# COMPACT_ATOMS: atom_id res chain seq x y z
N MET A 1 36.78 31.27 -6.86
CA MET A 1 35.99 32.14 -5.97
C MET A 1 34.61 32.29 -6.59
N ASN A 2 33.69 31.42 -6.28
CA ASN A 2 32.26 31.65 -6.49
C ASN A 2 31.54 31.19 -5.24
N ASN A 3 31.25 32.20 -4.44
CA ASN A 3 30.54 32.14 -3.19
C ASN A 3 29.02 32.20 -3.52
N ASP A 4 28.36 31.08 -3.70
CA ASP A 4 26.89 31.01 -3.73
C ASP A 4 26.34 30.38 -2.45
N GLY A 5 26.77 30.94 -1.33
CA GLY A 5 26.16 30.74 -0.02
C GLY A 5 24.97 31.66 0.17
N SER A 6 23.96 31.62 -0.70
CA SER A 6 22.67 32.24 -0.37
C SER A 6 21.91 31.34 0.58
N ASN A 7 22.20 31.50 1.86
CA ASN A 7 21.34 31.05 2.96
C ASN A 7 20.02 31.83 2.89
N SER A 8 19.17 31.49 1.93
CA SER A 8 17.84 32.08 1.83
C SER A 8 17.02 31.61 3.03
N ARG A 9 16.83 32.52 4.00
CA ARG A 9 15.96 32.33 5.19
C ARG A 9 14.50 32.01 4.82
N PHE A 10 14.17 32.01 3.54
CA PHE A 10 12.81 31.81 3.02
C PHE A 10 12.78 30.62 2.09
N LEU A 11 11.94 29.64 2.41
CA LEU A 11 11.62 28.52 1.53
C LEU A 11 10.42 28.92 0.64
N PRO A 12 10.48 28.74 -0.67
CA PRO A 12 9.32 28.98 -1.52
C PRO A 12 8.19 27.99 -1.15
N ILE A 13 6.94 28.48 -1.13
CA ILE A 13 5.75 27.71 -0.77
C ILE A 13 5.61 26.46 -1.65
N THR A 14 6.06 26.53 -2.90
CA THR A 14 6.07 25.39 -3.83
C THR A 14 6.88 24.19 -3.32
N LYS A 15 7.91 24.42 -2.49
CA LYS A 15 8.68 23.33 -1.85
C LYS A 15 7.95 22.68 -0.67
N LEU A 16 6.98 23.37 -0.08
CA LEU A 16 6.17 22.85 1.03
C LEU A 16 4.92 22.11 0.53
N PHE A 17 4.51 22.34 -0.71
CA PHE A 17 3.27 21.78 -1.26
C PHE A 17 3.18 20.25 -1.17
N PRO A 18 4.22 19.45 -1.50
CA PRO A 18 4.16 17.99 -1.33
C PRO A 18 3.93 17.59 0.12
N ASN A 19 4.57 18.28 1.08
CA ASN A 19 4.40 17.98 2.49
C ASN A 19 2.95 18.20 2.97
N PHE A 20 2.23 19.18 2.39
CA PHE A 20 0.80 19.35 2.66
C PHE A 20 -0.03 18.16 2.17
N ILE A 21 0.32 17.59 1.01
CA ILE A 21 -0.37 16.42 0.47
C ILE A 21 -0.11 15.22 1.38
N THR A 22 1.12 15.00 1.81
CA THR A 22 1.46 13.93 2.78
C THR A 22 0.69 14.10 4.08
N LEU A 23 0.56 15.34 4.60
CA LEU A 23 -0.25 15.62 5.80
C LEU A 23 -1.75 15.33 5.57
N LEU A 24 -2.29 15.60 4.39
CA LEU A 24 -3.67 15.20 4.06
C LEU A 24 -3.81 13.68 4.05
N GLY A 25 -2.82 12.94 3.53
CA GLY A 25 -2.77 11.48 3.63
C GLY A 25 -2.79 11.00 5.09
N LEU A 26 -1.94 11.62 5.94
CA LEU A 26 -1.90 11.34 7.37
C LEU A 26 -3.26 11.60 8.05
N CYS A 27 -3.90 12.74 7.74
CA CYS A 27 -5.24 13.07 8.25
C CYS A 27 -6.28 12.03 7.79
N SER A 28 -6.16 11.51 6.57
CA SER A 28 -7.03 10.43 6.06
C SER A 28 -6.88 9.16 6.91
N GLY A 29 -5.65 8.73 7.21
CA GLY A 29 -5.42 7.56 8.07
C GLY A 29 -5.94 7.75 9.50
N LEU A 30 -5.74 8.94 10.09
CA LEU A 30 -6.33 9.28 11.40
C LEU A 30 -7.86 9.26 11.37
N THR A 31 -8.44 9.72 10.27
CA THR A 31 -9.90 9.69 10.08
C THR A 31 -10.41 8.26 9.94
N SER A 32 -9.65 7.38 9.28
CA SER A 32 -9.93 5.94 9.25
C SER A 32 -10.00 5.36 10.66
N LEU A 33 -9.03 5.66 11.53
CA LEU A 33 -9.05 5.20 12.93
C LEU A 33 -10.29 5.68 13.68
N LYS A 34 -10.71 6.95 13.47
CA LYS A 34 -11.95 7.47 14.05
C LYS A 34 -13.17 6.63 13.64
N PHE A 35 -13.27 6.29 12.35
CA PHE A 35 -14.38 5.46 11.87
C PHE A 35 -14.27 4.02 12.38
N THR A 36 -13.06 3.49 12.52
CA THR A 36 -12.80 2.18 13.16
C THR A 36 -13.35 2.14 14.58
N PHE A 37 -13.05 3.15 15.42
CA PHE A 37 -13.55 3.20 16.81
C PHE A 37 -15.06 3.39 16.90
N ASN A 38 -15.69 3.90 15.85
CA ASN A 38 -17.14 4.03 15.74
C ASN A 38 -17.81 2.82 15.05
N GLU A 39 -17.07 1.74 14.79
CA GLU A 39 -17.52 0.52 14.11
C GLU A 39 -18.08 0.77 12.69
N GLN A 40 -17.67 1.88 12.07
CA GLN A 40 -18.06 2.26 10.70
C GLN A 40 -17.02 1.73 9.70
N TRP A 41 -17.03 0.40 9.50
CA TRP A 41 -15.99 -0.34 8.78
C TRP A 41 -15.77 0.11 7.35
N GLU A 42 -16.85 0.34 6.59
CA GLU A 42 -16.78 0.78 5.19
C GLU A 42 -16.08 2.13 5.07
N PHE A 43 -16.47 3.11 5.89
CA PHE A 43 -15.81 4.42 5.90
C PHE A 43 -14.35 4.33 6.30
N SER A 44 -14.02 3.46 7.26
CA SER A 44 -12.64 3.24 7.66
C SER A 44 -11.79 2.72 6.48
N VAL A 45 -12.27 1.73 5.73
CA VAL A 45 -11.61 1.22 4.53
C VAL A 45 -11.48 2.29 3.45
N ILE A 46 -12.55 3.07 3.21
CA ILE A 46 -12.52 4.18 2.23
C ILE A 46 -11.40 5.16 2.55
N PHE A 47 -11.25 5.57 3.81
CA PHE A 47 -10.21 6.52 4.20
C PHE A 47 -8.79 5.93 4.10
N ILE A 48 -8.58 4.63 4.28
CA ILE A 48 -7.30 3.96 3.99
C ILE A 48 -7.01 3.99 2.48
N ILE A 49 -8.03 3.76 1.64
CA ILE A 49 -7.88 3.84 0.17
C ILE A 49 -7.53 5.26 -0.26
N ILE A 50 -8.21 6.27 0.29
CA ILE A 50 -7.91 7.68 0.03
C ILE A 50 -6.47 7.99 0.43
N ALA A 51 -6.02 7.53 1.60
CA ALA A 51 -4.63 7.69 2.04
C ALA A 51 -3.65 7.06 1.04
N ALA A 52 -3.94 5.86 0.52
CA ALA A 52 -3.10 5.19 -0.47
C ALA A 52 -3.05 5.93 -1.83
N ILE A 53 -4.14 6.57 -2.23
CA ILE A 53 -4.18 7.41 -3.45
C ILE A 53 -3.32 8.67 -3.24
N ILE A 54 -3.47 9.34 -2.11
CA ILE A 54 -2.73 10.55 -1.75
C ILE A 54 -1.22 10.25 -1.71
N ASP A 55 -0.80 9.16 -1.04
CA ASP A 55 0.58 8.67 -0.99
C ASP A 55 1.17 8.44 -2.40
N GLY A 56 0.40 7.81 -3.29
CA GLY A 56 0.83 7.63 -4.68
C GLY A 56 1.01 8.94 -5.46
N MET A 57 0.39 10.04 -5.01
CA MET A 57 0.45 11.35 -5.65
C MET A 57 1.57 12.24 -5.13
N ASP A 58 1.81 12.30 -3.82
CA ASP A 58 2.74 13.24 -3.19
C ASP A 58 4.18 13.04 -3.66
N GLY A 59 4.67 11.81 -3.71
CA GLY A 59 5.99 11.50 -4.23
C GLY A 59 6.14 11.81 -5.73
N ARG A 60 5.07 11.77 -6.54
CA ARG A 60 5.10 12.19 -7.94
C ARG A 60 5.17 13.71 -8.06
N ILE A 61 4.35 14.41 -7.27
CA ILE A 61 4.28 15.87 -7.23
C ILE A 61 5.61 16.44 -6.74
N ALA A 62 6.22 15.86 -5.69
CA ALA A 62 7.53 16.28 -5.20
C ALA A 62 8.62 16.20 -6.28
N ARG A 63 8.60 15.16 -7.13
CA ARG A 63 9.54 15.01 -8.24
C ARG A 63 9.28 16.00 -9.37
N ILE A 64 8.02 16.24 -9.73
CA ILE A 64 7.65 17.22 -10.77
C ILE A 64 8.06 18.64 -10.33
N LEU A 65 7.85 19.00 -9.07
CA LEU A 65 8.18 20.30 -8.52
C LEU A 65 9.67 20.43 -8.13
N LYS A 66 10.48 19.37 -8.30
CA LYS A 66 11.89 19.32 -7.84
C LYS A 66 12.05 19.78 -6.40
N SER A 67 11.13 19.39 -5.53
CA SER A 67 11.01 19.83 -4.13
C SER A 67 11.22 18.68 -3.14
N THR A 68 11.90 17.62 -3.55
CA THR A 68 12.29 16.53 -2.65
C THR A 68 13.18 17.04 -1.53
N SER A 69 12.89 16.67 -0.28
CA SER A 69 13.66 17.03 0.90
C SER A 69 13.72 15.85 1.88
N ASP A 70 14.76 15.80 2.69
CA ASP A 70 14.90 14.77 3.73
C ASP A 70 13.76 14.86 4.75
N PHE A 71 13.32 16.08 5.08
CA PHE A 71 12.15 16.28 5.95
C PHE A 71 10.88 15.68 5.34
N GLY A 72 10.63 15.92 4.03
CA GLY A 72 9.49 15.35 3.34
C GLY A 72 9.52 13.83 3.32
N ALA A 73 10.69 13.22 3.08
CA ALA A 73 10.87 11.76 3.09
C ALA A 73 10.61 11.13 4.47
N GLN A 74 10.98 11.83 5.56
CA GLN A 74 10.67 11.37 6.91
C GLN A 74 9.17 11.51 7.22
N LEU A 75 8.56 12.64 6.85
CA LEU A 75 7.13 12.87 7.03
C LEU A 75 6.29 11.82 6.30
N ASP A 76 6.67 11.49 5.06
CA ASP A 76 6.09 10.43 4.24
C ASP A 76 6.15 9.07 4.96
N SER A 77 7.32 8.72 5.50
CA SER A 77 7.48 7.47 6.25
C SER A 77 6.60 7.38 7.51
N PHE A 78 6.38 8.50 8.21
CA PHE A 78 5.45 8.55 9.34
C PHE A 78 3.99 8.41 8.89
N ALA A 79 3.63 9.07 7.79
CA ALA A 79 2.31 8.93 7.20
C ALA A 79 2.04 7.49 6.76
N ASP A 80 3.00 6.86 6.06
CA ASP A 80 2.96 5.46 5.64
C ASP A 80 2.79 4.49 6.80
N PHE A 81 3.56 4.70 7.88
CA PHE A 81 3.45 3.87 9.08
C PHE A 81 2.04 3.92 9.67
N LEU A 82 1.44 5.10 9.75
CA LEU A 82 0.09 5.24 10.28
C LEU A 82 -0.95 4.69 9.31
N ASN A 83 -0.88 5.07 8.04
CA ASN A 83 -1.89 4.76 7.03
C ASN A 83 -1.93 3.28 6.65
N PHE A 84 -0.75 2.62 6.59
CA PHE A 84 -0.61 1.25 6.08
C PHE A 84 -0.15 0.26 7.13
N GLY A 85 0.37 0.75 8.27
CA GLY A 85 0.71 -0.08 9.42
C GLY A 85 -0.38 -0.07 10.47
N ALA A 86 -0.57 1.06 11.14
CA ALA A 86 -1.45 1.15 12.29
C ALA A 86 -2.94 1.07 11.91
N ALA A 87 -3.42 1.90 10.96
CA ALA A 87 -4.84 1.99 10.65
C ALA A 87 -5.46 0.65 10.21
N PRO A 88 -4.91 -0.11 9.24
CA PRO A 88 -5.48 -1.41 8.86
C PRO A 88 -5.37 -2.46 9.97
N ALA A 89 -4.32 -2.41 10.81
CA ALA A 89 -4.15 -3.33 11.92
C ALA A 89 -5.22 -3.11 13.00
N PHE A 90 -5.46 -1.86 13.39
CA PHE A 90 -6.52 -1.52 14.34
C PHE A 90 -7.90 -1.84 13.78
N LEU A 91 -8.14 -1.57 12.48
CA LEU A 91 -9.40 -1.92 11.84
C LEU A 91 -9.71 -3.42 11.98
N LEU A 92 -8.75 -4.29 11.61
CA LEU A 92 -8.92 -5.74 11.73
C LEU A 92 -9.04 -6.21 13.17
N TYR A 93 -8.34 -5.53 14.10
CA TYR A 93 -8.46 -5.84 15.52
C TYR A 93 -9.88 -5.61 16.02
N PHE A 94 -10.41 -4.41 15.82
CA PHE A 94 -11.75 -4.06 16.31
C PHE A 94 -12.86 -4.78 15.54
N TRP A 95 -12.67 -5.07 14.26
CA TRP A 95 -13.65 -5.80 13.47
C TRP A 95 -13.77 -7.27 13.87
N LYS A 96 -12.64 -7.97 14.10
CA LYS A 96 -12.69 -9.44 14.26
C LYS A 96 -11.68 -10.01 15.26
N LEU A 97 -10.43 -9.51 15.28
CA LEU A 97 -9.36 -10.15 16.05
C LEU A 97 -9.48 -9.95 17.56
N ASN A 98 -10.26 -8.97 18.04
CA ASN A 98 -10.55 -8.79 19.47
C ASN A 98 -11.27 -10.01 20.09
N GLU A 99 -11.96 -10.84 19.32
CA GLU A 99 -12.58 -12.07 19.78
C GLU A 99 -11.55 -13.05 20.40
N ILE A 100 -10.32 -13.06 19.89
CA ILE A 100 -9.21 -13.89 20.40
C ILE A 100 -8.30 -13.14 21.37
N LYS A 101 -8.77 -12.01 21.89
CA LYS A 101 -8.15 -11.22 22.98
C LYS A 101 -6.64 -11.00 22.79
N VAL A 102 -5.83 -11.59 23.68
CA VAL A 102 -4.36 -11.40 23.69
C VAL A 102 -3.70 -11.83 22.38
N ILE A 103 -4.14 -12.94 21.79
CA ILE A 103 -3.58 -13.43 20.52
C ILE A 103 -3.86 -12.43 19.40
N GLY A 104 -5.07 -11.87 19.32
CA GLY A 104 -5.42 -10.84 18.34
C GLY A 104 -4.53 -9.60 18.46
N TRP A 105 -4.25 -9.17 19.69
CA TRP A 105 -3.34 -8.05 19.93
C TRP A 105 -1.89 -8.36 19.51
N ILE A 106 -1.40 -9.56 19.79
CA ILE A 106 -0.07 -10.01 19.35
C ILE A 106 0.02 -9.96 17.81
N LEU A 107 -0.99 -10.42 17.09
CA LEU A 107 -1.02 -10.38 15.64
C LEU A 107 -0.96 -8.93 15.09
N VAL A 108 -1.69 -8.01 15.72
CA VAL A 108 -1.63 -6.57 15.40
C VAL A 108 -0.21 -6.05 15.58
N MET A 109 0.44 -6.35 16.71
CA MET A 109 1.82 -5.92 16.96
C MET A 109 2.80 -6.49 15.94
N ILE A 110 2.68 -7.78 15.58
CA ILE A 110 3.51 -8.43 14.56
C ILE A 110 3.37 -7.69 13.23
N TYR A 111 2.15 -7.40 12.78
CA TYR A 111 1.93 -6.69 11.51
C TYR A 111 2.55 -5.30 11.52
N VAL A 112 2.30 -4.51 12.57
CA VAL A 112 2.84 -3.15 12.70
C VAL A 112 4.36 -3.15 12.72
N ILE A 113 4.99 -4.11 13.43
CA ILE A 113 6.45 -4.29 13.45
C ILE A 113 6.96 -4.66 12.06
N CYS A 114 6.31 -5.59 11.36
CA CYS A 114 6.71 -6.00 10.01
C CYS A 114 6.66 -4.83 9.02
N ILE A 115 5.61 -4.02 9.05
CA ILE A 115 5.50 -2.81 8.21
C ILE A 115 6.58 -1.78 8.59
N SER A 116 6.84 -1.56 9.88
CA SER A 116 7.88 -0.63 10.35
C SER A 116 9.27 -1.03 9.83
N ILE A 117 9.65 -2.30 9.98
CA ILE A 117 10.92 -2.83 9.50
C ILE A 117 11.01 -2.70 7.96
N ARG A 118 9.90 -2.96 7.27
CA ARG A 118 9.83 -2.80 5.83
C ARG A 118 10.08 -1.36 5.38
N LEU A 119 9.42 -0.37 6.01
CA LEU A 119 9.59 1.05 5.71
C LEU A 119 11.03 1.50 6.01
N ALA A 120 11.59 1.08 7.14
CA ALA A 120 12.99 1.37 7.49
C ALA A 120 13.97 0.80 6.44
N ARG A 121 13.78 -0.47 5.99
CA ARG A 121 14.60 -1.05 4.91
C ARG A 121 14.46 -0.29 3.60
N PHE A 122 13.26 0.12 3.25
CA PHE A 122 13.02 0.89 2.04
C PHE A 122 13.82 2.20 2.08
N ASN A 123 13.76 2.95 3.17
CA ASN A 123 14.49 4.20 3.33
C ASN A 123 16.01 4.01 3.22
N VAL A 124 16.55 2.98 3.85
CA VAL A 124 17.98 2.65 3.73
C VAL A 124 18.35 2.30 2.27
N SER A 125 17.48 1.57 1.57
CA SER A 125 17.75 1.14 0.19
C SER A 125 17.73 2.26 -0.84
N LEU A 126 17.11 3.41 -0.54
CA LEU A 126 17.08 4.58 -1.43
C LEU A 126 18.50 5.16 -1.69
N HIS A 127 19.42 4.96 -0.76
CA HIS A 127 20.80 5.46 -0.84
C HIS A 127 21.80 4.43 -1.41
N SER A 128 21.34 3.23 -1.78
CA SER A 128 22.19 2.17 -2.31
C SER A 128 22.15 2.12 -3.84
N GLU A 129 23.32 2.06 -4.48
CA GLU A 129 23.42 1.78 -5.91
C GLU A 129 22.99 0.34 -6.20
N GLN A 130 21.96 0.17 -7.00
CA GLN A 130 21.47 -1.15 -7.40
C GLN A 130 21.64 -1.38 -8.91
N PRO A 131 21.96 -2.61 -9.36
CA PRO A 131 21.98 -2.96 -10.77
C PRO A 131 20.68 -2.59 -11.48
N TYR A 132 20.78 -2.15 -12.76
CA TYR A 132 19.64 -1.64 -13.53
C TYR A 132 18.45 -2.60 -13.56
N TRP A 133 18.67 -3.90 -13.72
CA TRP A 133 17.62 -4.91 -13.77
C TRP A 133 16.84 -5.08 -12.43
N LYS A 134 17.49 -4.83 -11.28
CA LYS A 134 16.81 -4.86 -9.98
C LYS A 134 15.77 -3.77 -9.81
N LYS A 135 15.86 -2.69 -10.59
CA LYS A 135 14.87 -1.60 -10.57
C LYS A 135 13.47 -2.03 -11.06
N PHE A 136 13.39 -3.15 -11.80
CA PHE A 136 12.11 -3.74 -12.23
C PHE A 136 11.36 -4.46 -11.12
N PHE A 137 12.01 -4.67 -9.98
CA PHE A 137 11.44 -5.41 -8.86
C PHE A 137 11.49 -4.58 -7.58
N PHE A 138 10.41 -4.67 -6.80
CA PHE A 138 10.43 -4.24 -5.41
C PHE A 138 10.94 -5.39 -4.53
N SER A 139 11.59 -5.06 -3.42
CA SER A 139 11.90 -6.03 -2.36
C SER A 139 10.71 -6.12 -1.40
N GLY A 140 9.96 -7.18 -1.49
CA GLY A 140 8.70 -7.38 -0.74
C GLY A 140 7.48 -6.71 -1.38
N VAL A 141 6.32 -6.92 -0.78
CA VAL A 141 5.04 -6.32 -1.21
C VAL A 141 5.00 -4.84 -0.77
N PRO A 142 4.64 -3.85 -1.60
CA PRO A 142 4.51 -2.44 -1.21
C PRO A 142 3.59 -2.21 0.00
N ALA A 143 3.90 -1.25 0.90
CA ALA A 143 3.10 -1.02 2.13
C ALA A 143 1.63 -0.73 1.84
N PRO A 144 1.26 0.15 0.88
CA PRO A 144 -0.14 0.35 0.53
C PRO A 144 -0.84 -0.93 0.08
N VAL A 145 -0.12 -1.79 -0.67
CA VAL A 145 -0.67 -3.05 -1.15
C VAL A 145 -0.83 -4.05 0.00
N CYS A 146 0.13 -4.13 0.94
CA CYS A 146 0.00 -4.94 2.15
C CYS A 146 -1.23 -4.52 2.97
N ALA A 147 -1.46 -3.22 3.13
CA ALA A 147 -2.62 -2.70 3.82
C ALA A 147 -3.92 -3.14 3.14
N LEU A 148 -4.05 -2.93 1.82
CA LEU A 148 -5.23 -3.33 1.07
C LEU A 148 -5.44 -4.85 1.05
N LEU A 149 -4.37 -5.64 0.91
CA LEU A 149 -4.46 -7.10 0.99
C LEU A 149 -4.91 -7.54 2.38
N SER A 150 -4.41 -6.95 3.45
CA SER A 150 -4.82 -7.30 4.81
C SER A 150 -6.32 -7.07 5.05
N LEU A 151 -6.89 -6.08 4.38
CA LEU A 151 -8.31 -5.71 4.49
C LEU A 151 -9.25 -6.51 3.57
N LEU A 152 -8.73 -7.39 2.70
CA LEU A 152 -9.60 -8.19 1.80
C LEU A 152 -10.69 -8.98 2.55
N PRO A 153 -10.44 -9.62 3.70
CA PRO A 153 -11.48 -10.34 4.43
C PRO A 153 -12.69 -9.46 4.76
N ILE A 154 -12.46 -8.26 5.30
CA ILE A 154 -13.55 -7.34 5.65
C ILE A 154 -14.21 -6.76 4.41
N ILE A 155 -13.45 -6.42 3.35
CA ILE A 155 -14.00 -5.87 2.11
C ILE A 155 -14.95 -6.84 1.44
N ILE A 156 -14.64 -8.14 1.48
CA ILE A 156 -15.50 -9.20 0.91
C ILE A 156 -16.82 -9.29 1.69
N THR A 157 -16.82 -9.07 3.00
CA THR A 157 -18.04 -9.11 3.81
C THR A 157 -19.03 -7.97 3.48
N PHE A 158 -18.56 -6.83 2.93
CA PHE A 158 -19.44 -5.74 2.51
C PHE A 158 -20.39 -6.11 1.35
N GLN A 159 -20.09 -7.20 0.63
CA GLN A 159 -20.93 -7.70 -0.46
C GLN A 159 -21.88 -8.83 -0.03
N SER A 160 -21.73 -9.38 1.19
CA SER A 160 -22.43 -10.59 1.63
C SER A 160 -23.96 -10.41 1.70
N HIS A 161 -24.46 -9.18 1.70
CA HIS A 161 -25.89 -8.89 1.74
C HIS A 161 -26.64 -9.13 0.41
N GLU A 162 -25.93 -9.34 -0.71
CA GLU A 162 -26.54 -9.40 -2.04
C GLU A 162 -26.68 -10.82 -2.63
N SER A 163 -25.99 -11.85 -2.11
CA SER A 163 -26.09 -13.21 -2.68
C SER A 163 -25.74 -14.33 -1.71
N GLU A 164 -26.41 -15.49 -1.88
CA GLU A 164 -26.27 -16.70 -1.05
C GLU A 164 -24.82 -17.28 -1.08
N TYR A 165 -24.12 -17.14 -2.20
CA TYR A 165 -22.71 -17.58 -2.33
C TYR A 165 -21.76 -16.76 -1.46
N LEU A 166 -22.06 -15.48 -1.23
CA LEU A 166 -21.23 -14.60 -0.40
C LEU A 166 -21.37 -14.92 1.08
N LEU A 167 -22.50 -15.45 1.52
CA LEU A 167 -22.67 -15.98 2.89
C LEU A 167 -21.73 -17.17 3.17
N LEU A 168 -21.46 -18.01 2.17
CA LEU A 168 -20.49 -19.09 2.31
C LEU A 168 -19.06 -18.56 2.44
N ILE A 169 -18.73 -17.51 1.68
CA ILE A 169 -17.42 -16.85 1.73
C ILE A 169 -17.22 -16.16 3.08
N GLU A 170 -18.24 -15.46 3.59
CA GLU A 170 -18.22 -14.84 4.91
C GLU A 170 -18.00 -15.89 6.03
N ARG A 171 -18.66 -17.05 5.94
CA ARG A 171 -18.45 -18.16 6.84
C ARG A 171 -17.02 -18.71 6.81
N PHE A 172 -16.34 -18.60 5.65
CA PHE A 172 -14.92 -18.95 5.51
C PHE A 172 -14.02 -17.95 6.27
N PHE A 173 -14.37 -16.67 6.35
CA PHE A 173 -13.63 -15.64 7.09
C PHE A 173 -14.00 -15.62 8.58
N ASN A 174 -13.99 -16.80 9.24
CA ASN A 174 -14.06 -16.86 10.68
C ASN A 174 -12.78 -16.25 11.32
N THR A 175 -12.82 -15.94 12.60
CA THR A 175 -11.73 -15.27 13.33
C THR A 175 -10.39 -15.98 13.19
N ARG A 176 -10.38 -17.32 13.19
CA ARG A 176 -9.16 -18.12 13.03
C ARG A 176 -8.55 -17.93 11.63
N ASN A 177 -9.37 -18.03 10.59
CA ASN A 177 -8.90 -17.90 9.21
C ASN A 177 -8.41 -16.47 8.93
N VAL A 178 -9.12 -15.45 9.43
CA VAL A 178 -8.67 -14.06 9.36
C VAL A 178 -7.34 -13.87 10.07
N ALA A 179 -7.16 -14.45 11.25
CA ALA A 179 -5.92 -14.39 12.01
C ALA A 179 -4.74 -15.03 11.25
N CYS A 180 -4.94 -16.24 10.70
CA CYS A 180 -3.92 -16.93 9.90
C CYS A 180 -3.58 -16.12 8.62
N TYR A 181 -4.59 -15.59 7.94
CA TYR A 181 -4.41 -14.76 6.76
C TYR A 181 -3.64 -13.49 7.08
N PHE A 182 -4.00 -12.77 8.15
CA PHE A 182 -3.35 -11.55 8.58
C PHE A 182 -1.88 -11.78 8.96
N LEU A 183 -1.61 -12.91 9.64
CA LEU A 183 -0.24 -13.32 9.94
C LEU A 183 0.56 -13.61 8.67
N ALA A 184 -0.02 -14.29 7.69
CA ALA A 184 0.62 -14.54 6.41
C ALA A 184 0.98 -13.23 5.69
N ILE A 185 0.06 -12.26 5.60
CA ILE A 185 0.33 -10.95 5.01
C ILE A 185 1.44 -10.21 5.77
N SER A 186 1.48 -10.32 7.11
CA SER A 186 2.56 -9.73 7.93
C SER A 186 3.94 -10.26 7.51
N PHE A 187 4.08 -11.58 7.34
CA PHE A 187 5.33 -12.18 6.86
C PHE A 187 5.64 -11.81 5.40
N PHE A 188 4.64 -11.74 4.53
CA PHE A 188 4.84 -11.29 3.15
C PHE A 188 5.35 -9.85 3.08
N SER A 189 4.93 -8.98 4.00
CA SER A 189 5.37 -7.58 4.03
C SER A 189 6.86 -7.43 4.30
N ILE A 190 7.43 -8.25 5.20
CA ILE A 190 8.86 -8.21 5.55
C ILE A 190 9.74 -9.08 4.64
N SER A 191 9.14 -9.98 3.86
CA SER A 191 9.86 -10.89 2.99
C SER A 191 10.70 -10.14 1.93
N HIS A 192 11.71 -10.83 1.40
CA HIS A 192 12.52 -10.34 0.26
C HIS A 192 11.97 -10.80 -1.09
N ILE A 193 10.73 -11.28 -1.12
CA ILE A 193 10.09 -11.77 -2.35
C ILE A 193 10.05 -10.64 -3.38
N PRO A 194 10.62 -10.83 -4.57
CA PRO A 194 10.58 -9.81 -5.61
C PRO A 194 9.16 -9.65 -6.13
N THR A 195 8.64 -8.43 -6.16
CA THR A 195 7.35 -8.10 -6.77
C THR A 195 7.56 -7.10 -7.91
N PHE A 196 6.72 -7.16 -8.96
CA PHE A 196 6.89 -6.30 -10.11
C PHE A 196 6.74 -4.82 -9.75
N SER A 197 7.67 -4.01 -10.28
CA SER A 197 7.59 -2.55 -10.24
C SER A 197 6.99 -2.03 -11.54
N ALA A 198 5.79 -1.45 -11.49
CA ALA A 198 5.13 -0.86 -12.66
C ALA A 198 5.89 0.34 -13.27
N LYS A 199 6.90 0.88 -12.57
CA LYS A 199 7.65 2.09 -13.00
C LYS A 199 8.42 1.92 -14.31
N TYR A 200 8.80 0.69 -14.66
CA TYR A 200 9.71 0.41 -15.78
C TYR A 200 9.07 -0.45 -16.88
N ILE A 201 7.74 -0.57 -16.88
CA ILE A 201 7.01 -1.25 -17.95
C ILE A 201 6.91 -0.29 -19.13
N TYR A 202 7.58 -0.62 -20.24
CA TYR A 202 7.49 0.13 -21.48
C TYR A 202 6.42 -0.48 -22.37
N ILE A 203 5.42 0.34 -22.73
CA ILE A 203 4.32 -0.07 -23.59
C ILE A 203 4.57 0.48 -24.99
N PRO A 204 4.54 -0.36 -26.06
CA PRO A 204 4.61 0.11 -27.44
C PRO A 204 3.50 1.13 -27.72
N LYS A 205 3.81 2.16 -28.52
CA LYS A 205 2.84 3.22 -28.86
C LYS A 205 1.54 2.65 -29.47
N SER A 206 1.64 1.58 -30.24
CA SER A 206 0.48 0.88 -30.85
C SER A 206 -0.50 0.30 -29.83
N LEU A 207 -0.01 -0.15 -28.66
CA LEU A 207 -0.82 -0.73 -27.60
C LEU A 207 -1.27 0.30 -26.55
N SER A 208 -0.76 1.55 -26.61
CA SER A 208 -1.06 2.57 -25.61
C SER A 208 -2.54 2.91 -25.52
N TYR A 209 -3.27 2.94 -26.65
CA TYR A 209 -4.72 3.22 -26.67
C TYR A 209 -5.51 2.12 -25.99
N ILE A 210 -5.17 0.85 -26.24
CA ILE A 210 -5.81 -0.31 -25.59
C ILE A 210 -5.57 -0.26 -24.08
N PHE A 211 -4.34 0.08 -23.68
CA PHE A 211 -3.97 0.17 -22.27
C PHE A 211 -4.73 1.30 -21.54
N VAL A 212 -4.83 2.48 -22.17
CA VAL A 212 -5.61 3.62 -21.62
C VAL A 212 -7.09 3.25 -21.51
N SER A 213 -7.66 2.62 -22.55
CA SER A 213 -9.07 2.18 -22.53
C SER A 213 -9.32 1.15 -21.42
N PHE A 214 -8.43 0.17 -21.24
CA PHE A 214 -8.53 -0.83 -20.18
C PHE A 214 -8.51 -0.18 -18.78
N PHE A 215 -7.58 0.76 -18.55
CA PHE A 215 -7.54 1.51 -17.29
C PHE A 215 -8.78 2.38 -17.09
N GLY A 216 -9.30 3.01 -18.16
CA GLY A 216 -10.55 3.75 -18.11
C GLY A 216 -11.72 2.89 -17.64
N VAL A 217 -11.89 1.70 -18.25
CA VAL A 217 -12.93 0.74 -17.83
C VAL A 217 -12.73 0.31 -16.38
N LEU A 218 -11.50 0.04 -15.97
CA LEU A 218 -11.17 -0.36 -14.60
C LEU A 218 -11.53 0.74 -13.58
N ILE A 219 -11.26 2.01 -13.90
CA ILE A 219 -11.64 3.16 -13.05
C ILE A 219 -13.17 3.26 -12.94
N VAL A 220 -13.90 3.14 -14.06
CA VAL A 220 -15.38 3.15 -14.04
C VAL A 220 -15.91 2.01 -13.18
N PHE A 221 -15.35 0.81 -13.29
CA PHE A 221 -15.74 -0.34 -12.49
C PHE A 221 -15.43 -0.14 -11.01
N PHE A 222 -14.27 0.45 -10.69
CA PHE A 222 -13.88 0.79 -9.33
C PHE A 222 -14.82 1.81 -8.68
N ILE A 223 -15.23 2.84 -9.43
CA ILE A 223 -16.18 3.86 -8.92
C ILE A 223 -17.59 3.26 -8.74
N SER A 224 -18.03 2.40 -9.68
CA SER A 224 -19.38 1.84 -9.67
C SER A 224 -19.57 0.74 -8.62
N LYS A 225 -18.56 -0.14 -8.45
CA LYS A 225 -18.60 -1.30 -7.53
C LYS A 225 -17.25 -1.50 -6.83
N PRO A 226 -16.86 -0.59 -5.92
CA PRO A 226 -15.53 -0.62 -5.29
C PRO A 226 -15.28 -1.92 -4.50
N TRP A 227 -16.30 -2.39 -3.78
CA TRP A 227 -16.20 -3.58 -2.93
C TRP A 227 -16.00 -4.88 -3.72
N MET A 228 -16.39 -4.92 -5.00
CA MET A 228 -16.14 -6.04 -5.89
C MET A 228 -14.78 -5.93 -6.58
N THR A 229 -14.41 -4.71 -6.95
CA THR A 229 -13.19 -4.46 -7.72
C THR A 229 -11.93 -4.68 -6.88
N LEU A 230 -11.93 -4.24 -5.61
CA LEU A 230 -10.80 -4.37 -4.71
C LEU A 230 -10.36 -5.82 -4.47
N PRO A 231 -11.26 -6.78 -4.13
CA PRO A 231 -10.89 -8.18 -4.00
C PRO A 231 -10.33 -8.77 -5.29
N ILE A 232 -10.92 -8.47 -6.44
CA ILE A 232 -10.43 -8.93 -7.74
C ILE A 232 -9.00 -8.44 -7.98
N LEU A 233 -8.73 -7.15 -7.77
CA LEU A 233 -7.40 -6.58 -7.90
C LEU A 233 -6.40 -7.21 -6.92
N GLY A 234 -6.81 -7.45 -5.68
CA GLY A 234 -5.98 -8.12 -4.66
C GLY A 234 -5.61 -9.55 -5.07
N ILE A 235 -6.57 -10.33 -5.58
CA ILE A 235 -6.33 -11.68 -6.09
C ILE A 235 -5.40 -11.66 -7.30
N VAL A 236 -5.68 -10.79 -8.29
CA VAL A 236 -4.82 -10.63 -9.48
C VAL A 236 -3.40 -10.27 -9.06
N TYR A 237 -3.22 -9.30 -8.14
CA TYR A 237 -1.91 -8.94 -7.63
C TYR A 237 -1.20 -10.14 -6.98
N THR A 238 -1.89 -10.89 -6.13
CA THR A 238 -1.32 -12.07 -5.46
C THR A 238 -0.86 -13.12 -6.48
N LEU A 239 -1.61 -13.32 -7.57
CA LEU A 239 -1.22 -14.22 -8.66
C LEU A 239 -0.01 -13.73 -9.47
N THR A 240 0.30 -12.44 -9.45
CA THR A 240 1.53 -11.92 -10.10
C THR A 240 2.80 -12.24 -9.30
N ILE A 241 2.71 -12.55 -8.00
CA ILE A 241 3.88 -12.80 -7.14
C ILE A 241 4.69 -14.02 -7.61
N PRO A 242 4.11 -15.22 -7.83
CA PRO A 242 4.86 -16.37 -8.34
C PRO A 242 5.52 -16.10 -9.70
N ILE A 243 4.83 -15.36 -10.58
CA ILE A 243 5.36 -14.98 -11.89
C ILE A 243 6.58 -14.06 -11.72
N SER A 244 6.50 -13.09 -10.82
CA SER A 244 7.59 -12.17 -10.51
C SER A 244 8.82 -12.90 -9.97
N ILE A 245 8.64 -13.92 -9.12
CA ILE A 245 9.74 -14.76 -8.61
C ILE A 245 10.42 -15.49 -9.76
N GLY A 246 9.67 -16.07 -10.68
CA GLY A 246 10.21 -16.78 -11.86
C GLY A 246 11.08 -15.85 -12.73
N PHE A 247 10.59 -14.64 -13.03
CA PHE A 247 11.35 -13.65 -13.78
C PHE A 247 12.60 -13.17 -13.03
N TYR A 248 12.51 -12.95 -11.72
CA TYR A 248 13.66 -12.54 -10.92
C TYR A 248 14.77 -13.57 -10.92
N ILE A 249 14.43 -14.85 -10.78
CA ILE A 249 15.37 -15.97 -10.85
C ILE A 249 16.02 -16.02 -12.24
N TYR A 250 15.22 -15.93 -13.32
CA TYR A 250 15.71 -15.92 -14.70
C TYR A 250 16.76 -14.80 -14.92
N PHE A 251 16.45 -13.55 -14.54
CA PHE A 251 17.37 -12.43 -14.69
C PHE A 251 18.66 -12.60 -13.86
N THR A 252 18.55 -13.17 -12.66
CA THR A 252 19.72 -13.40 -11.79
C THR A 252 20.69 -14.41 -12.40
N TYR A 253 20.18 -15.44 -13.10
CA TYR A 253 21.02 -16.44 -13.77
C TYR A 253 21.60 -15.94 -15.09
N THR A 254 20.88 -15.10 -15.82
CA THR A 254 21.30 -14.62 -17.16
C THR A 254 22.30 -13.46 -17.09
N THR A 255 22.37 -12.73 -15.96
CA THR A 255 23.26 -11.58 -15.77
C THR A 255 24.52 -11.89 -14.91
N ARG A 256 24.71 -13.16 -14.53
CA ARG A 256 25.97 -13.67 -13.98
C ARG A 256 26.89 -14.16 -15.11
#